data_d748842239ba47d774db4d43a1e5c8dc
#
_entry.id   d748842239ba47d774db4d43a1e5c8dc
#
_cell.length_a   1.000
_cell.length_b   1.000
_cell.length_c   1.000
_cell.angle_alpha   90.00
_cell.angle_beta   90.00
_cell.angle_gamma   90.00
#
_symmetry.space_group_name_H-M   'P 1'
#
loop_
_entity.id
_entity.type
_entity.pdbx_description
1 polymer ?
#
loop_
_entity_poly.entity_id
_entity_poly.type
_entity_poly.pdbx_seq_one_letter_code
_entity_poly.pdbx_strand_id
1 'polypeptide(L)'
;LNFSNFLKKKNKKLKIAFFGSHVQALPKKILDDENSVDIVFTNEGVYALKNLLKLKKFSSEDLLRIKGIGFKDGLKVILNHPEKVVPNELMDIDLPGYAWDLLPYKKKPFDLYRSPMWHAEYDEEKRTPYAAIQTSLGCQFKCSFCMINILNRNDLEEIGVSSNYSGMRFWSSEFIFN
;
A
#
# COMPACT_ATOMS: atom_id res chain seq x y z
N LEU A 1 -5.73 -13.91 3.26
CA LEU A 1 -4.93 -15.13 3.00
C LEU A 1 -5.75 -16.25 2.36
N ASN A 2 -6.96 -16.55 2.82
CA ASN A 2 -7.82 -17.55 2.16
C ASN A 2 -8.08 -17.23 0.69
N PHE A 3 -8.23 -15.95 0.35
CA PHE A 3 -8.46 -15.51 -1.02
C PHE A 3 -7.21 -15.67 -1.90
N SER A 4 -6.03 -15.34 -1.41
CA SER A 4 -4.78 -15.54 -2.16
C SER A 4 -4.49 -17.00 -2.43
N ASN A 5 -4.72 -17.87 -1.45
CA ASN A 5 -4.63 -19.31 -1.61
C ASN A 5 -5.63 -19.85 -2.65
N PHE A 6 -6.87 -19.35 -2.63
CA PHE A 6 -7.87 -19.68 -3.64
C PHE A 6 -7.41 -19.28 -5.04
N LEU A 7 -6.89 -18.06 -5.21
CA LEU A 7 -6.38 -17.58 -6.50
C LEU A 7 -5.22 -18.45 -7.01
N LYS A 8 -4.27 -18.79 -6.14
CA LYS A 8 -3.15 -19.68 -6.50
C LYS A 8 -3.61 -21.08 -6.90
N LYS A 9 -4.64 -21.63 -6.26
CA LYS A 9 -5.24 -22.91 -6.66
C LYS A 9 -5.86 -22.83 -8.07
N LYS A 10 -6.48 -21.71 -8.42
CA LYS A 10 -7.06 -21.48 -9.74
C LYS A 10 -6.02 -21.23 -10.82
N ASN A 11 -4.98 -20.50 -10.50
CA ASN A 11 -3.88 -20.20 -11.42
C ASN A 11 -2.54 -20.15 -10.69
N LYS A 12 -1.76 -21.23 -10.79
CA LYS A 12 -0.43 -21.35 -10.16
C LYS A 12 0.60 -20.33 -10.70
N LYS A 13 0.39 -19.81 -11.91
CA LYS A 13 1.28 -18.82 -12.54
C LYS A 13 1.01 -17.39 -12.07
N LEU A 14 -0.14 -17.16 -11.42
CA LEU A 14 -0.49 -15.84 -10.92
C LEU A 14 0.56 -15.37 -9.91
N LYS A 15 1.06 -14.14 -10.07
CA LYS A 15 1.90 -13.48 -9.09
C LYS A 15 1.03 -12.66 -8.14
N ILE A 16 1.21 -12.86 -6.85
CA ILE A 16 0.44 -12.19 -5.80
C ILE A 16 1.38 -11.33 -4.99
N ALA A 17 1.10 -10.04 -4.97
CA ALA A 17 1.84 -9.07 -4.19
C ALA A 17 0.94 -8.46 -3.11
N PHE A 18 1.48 -8.28 -1.92
CA PHE A 18 0.79 -7.66 -0.79
C PHE A 18 1.44 -6.33 -0.44
N PHE A 19 0.59 -5.37 -0.09
CA PHE A 19 1.01 -4.11 0.51
C PHE A 19 0.06 -3.71 1.64
N GLY A 20 0.42 -2.70 2.40
CA GLY A 20 -0.35 -2.19 3.52
C GLY A 20 0.38 -2.34 4.85
N SER A 21 -0.20 -1.78 5.90
CA SER A 21 0.47 -1.57 7.18
C SER A 21 1.04 -2.86 7.82
N HIS A 22 0.28 -3.93 7.81
CA HIS A 22 0.72 -5.20 8.38
C HIS A 22 1.94 -5.78 7.65
N VAL A 23 1.90 -5.74 6.32
CA VAL A 23 2.99 -6.25 5.46
C VAL A 23 4.25 -5.40 5.59
N GLN A 24 4.08 -4.09 5.72
CA GLN A 24 5.20 -3.16 5.92
C GLN A 24 5.88 -3.35 7.29
N ALA A 25 5.09 -3.64 8.32
CA ALA A 25 5.61 -3.88 9.67
C ALA A 25 6.30 -5.26 9.79
N LEU A 26 5.80 -6.28 9.12
CA LEU A 26 6.25 -7.67 9.26
C LEU A 26 6.49 -8.36 7.91
N PRO A 27 7.26 -7.75 6.98
CA PRO A 27 7.38 -8.24 5.61
C PRO A 27 8.00 -9.65 5.54
N LYS A 28 9.04 -9.90 6.34
CA LYS A 28 9.70 -11.21 6.40
C LYS A 28 8.76 -12.29 6.91
N LYS A 29 8.03 -12.00 7.99
CA LYS A 29 7.09 -12.96 8.59
C LYS A 29 5.99 -13.36 7.60
N ILE A 30 5.42 -12.40 6.87
CA ILE A 30 4.41 -12.69 5.85
C ILE A 30 4.96 -13.61 4.77
N LEU A 31 6.15 -13.34 4.28
CA LEU A 31 6.77 -14.20 3.26
C LEU A 31 7.12 -15.58 3.82
N ASP A 32 7.60 -15.70 5.06
CA ASP A 32 7.92 -17.00 5.66
C ASP A 32 6.66 -17.85 5.87
N ASP A 33 5.59 -17.25 6.42
CA ASP A 33 4.38 -17.98 6.82
C ASP A 33 3.42 -18.26 5.63
N GLU A 34 3.46 -17.43 4.56
CA GLU A 34 2.44 -17.45 3.52
C GLU A 34 2.98 -17.84 2.14
N ASN A 35 2.72 -19.09 1.78
CA ASN A 35 3.16 -19.63 0.49
C ASN A 35 2.44 -19.08 -0.73
N SER A 36 1.28 -18.48 -0.55
CA SER A 36 0.52 -17.87 -1.64
C SER A 36 0.98 -16.47 -2.03
N VAL A 37 1.84 -15.85 -1.21
CA VAL A 37 2.36 -14.51 -1.44
C VAL A 37 3.74 -14.60 -2.10
N ASP A 38 3.89 -14.00 -3.26
CA ASP A 38 5.15 -13.97 -3.99
C ASP A 38 6.01 -12.75 -3.62
N ILE A 39 5.36 -11.59 -3.44
CA ILE A 39 6.02 -10.29 -3.26
C ILE A 39 5.31 -9.51 -2.15
N VAL A 40 6.07 -8.77 -1.36
CA VAL A 40 5.57 -7.79 -0.41
C VAL A 40 6.18 -6.42 -0.70
N PHE A 41 5.40 -5.35 -0.50
CA PHE A 41 5.91 -3.99 -0.56
C PHE A 41 6.29 -3.51 0.84
N THR A 42 7.47 -2.93 1.00
CA THR A 42 8.06 -2.62 2.30
C THR A 42 7.99 -1.15 2.71
N ASN A 43 7.36 -0.32 1.90
CA ASN A 43 7.09 1.08 2.19
C ASN A 43 5.77 1.48 1.50
N GLU A 44 5.59 2.73 1.11
CA GLU A 44 4.39 3.22 0.39
C GLU A 44 4.07 2.38 -0.86
N GLY A 45 5.10 1.86 -1.53
CA GLY A 45 4.96 0.91 -2.62
C GLY A 45 4.74 1.54 -4.01
N VAL A 46 4.48 2.84 -4.13
CA VAL A 46 4.16 3.49 -5.43
C VAL A 46 5.27 3.28 -6.45
N TYR A 47 6.48 3.72 -6.15
CA TYR A 47 7.61 3.55 -7.07
C TYR A 47 8.06 2.11 -7.23
N ALA A 48 7.98 1.33 -6.16
CA ALA A 48 8.27 -0.09 -6.23
C ALA A 48 7.30 -0.82 -7.17
N LEU A 49 6.00 -0.55 -7.09
CA LEU A 49 4.99 -1.09 -8.01
C LEU A 49 5.23 -0.62 -9.45
N LYS A 50 5.47 0.68 -9.66
CA LYS A 50 5.76 1.26 -10.97
C LYS A 50 6.98 0.59 -11.62
N ASN A 51 8.01 0.29 -10.85
CA ASN A 51 9.20 -0.39 -11.33
C ASN A 51 8.96 -1.90 -11.56
N LEU A 52 8.21 -2.54 -10.67
CA LEU A 52 7.83 -3.94 -10.81
C LEU A 52 7.03 -4.20 -12.10
N LEU A 53 6.09 -3.31 -12.43
CA LEU A 53 5.27 -3.42 -13.64
C LEU A 53 6.05 -3.22 -14.95
N LYS A 54 7.24 -2.65 -14.92
CA LYS A 54 8.13 -2.53 -16.09
C LYS A 54 8.89 -3.81 -16.39
N LEU A 55 8.92 -4.76 -15.46
CA LEU A 55 9.62 -6.02 -15.66
C LEU A 55 8.92 -6.88 -16.74
N LYS A 56 9.69 -7.42 -17.65
CA LYS A 56 9.20 -8.40 -18.62
C LYS A 56 9.11 -9.81 -18.04
N LYS A 57 9.93 -10.09 -17.03
CA LYS A 57 10.00 -11.37 -16.32
C LYS A 57 10.12 -11.11 -14.82
N PHE A 58 9.71 -12.06 -14.02
CA PHE A 58 9.82 -12.03 -12.56
C PHE A 58 10.89 -13.03 -12.11
N SER A 59 12.10 -12.92 -12.69
CA SER A 59 13.25 -13.70 -12.22
C SER A 59 13.81 -13.12 -10.92
N SER A 60 14.49 -13.93 -10.12
CA SER A 60 15.14 -13.44 -8.90
C SER A 60 16.13 -12.31 -9.18
N GLU A 61 16.87 -12.37 -10.29
CA GLU A 61 17.81 -11.33 -10.71
C GLU A 61 17.10 -9.99 -11.00
N ASP A 62 15.96 -10.04 -11.67
CA ASP A 62 15.17 -8.84 -11.96
C ASP A 62 14.57 -8.26 -10.67
N LEU A 63 14.04 -9.12 -9.80
CA LEU A 63 13.45 -8.70 -8.53
C LEU A 63 14.48 -8.09 -7.57
N LEU A 64 15.72 -8.57 -7.55
CA LEU A 64 16.81 -8.00 -6.73
C LEU A 64 17.11 -6.52 -7.05
N ARG A 65 16.77 -6.05 -8.26
CA ARG A 65 16.99 -4.67 -8.69
C ARG A 65 15.87 -3.71 -8.27
N ILE A 66 14.73 -4.24 -7.81
CA ILE A 66 13.57 -3.42 -7.44
C ILE A 66 13.66 -3.06 -5.97
N LYS A 67 13.85 -1.79 -5.65
CA LYS A 67 13.81 -1.30 -4.27
C LYS A 67 12.38 -1.36 -3.72
N GLY A 68 12.25 -1.45 -2.39
CA GLY A 68 10.97 -1.40 -1.71
C GLY A 68 10.12 -2.66 -1.82
N ILE A 69 10.72 -3.79 -2.18
CA ILE A 69 10.04 -5.09 -2.18
C ILE A 69 10.78 -6.14 -1.35
N GLY A 70 10.03 -7.13 -0.89
CA GLY A 70 10.55 -8.41 -0.44
C GLY A 70 9.95 -9.54 -1.26
N PHE A 71 10.67 -10.65 -1.41
CA PHE A 71 10.23 -11.82 -2.17
C PHE A 71 10.97 -13.08 -1.71
N LYS A 72 10.51 -14.26 -2.17
CA LYS A 72 11.19 -15.54 -1.96
C LYS A 72 12.07 -15.91 -3.14
N ASP A 73 13.29 -16.30 -2.85
CA ASP A 73 14.19 -16.96 -3.79
C ASP A 73 14.49 -18.37 -3.27
N GLY A 74 13.77 -19.35 -3.80
CA GLY A 74 13.70 -20.68 -3.21
C GLY A 74 13.11 -20.65 -1.80
N LEU A 75 13.91 -21.08 -0.82
CA LEU A 75 13.54 -21.05 0.61
C LEU A 75 13.98 -19.78 1.34
N LYS A 76 14.75 -18.92 0.66
CA LYS A 76 15.31 -17.72 1.27
C LYS A 76 14.38 -16.53 1.04
N VAL A 77 14.02 -15.83 2.12
CA VAL A 77 13.37 -14.52 2.03
C VAL A 77 14.42 -13.45 1.83
N ILE A 78 14.21 -12.63 0.81
CA ILE A 78 15.05 -11.48 0.47
C ILE A 78 14.22 -10.23 0.67
N LEU A 79 14.74 -9.25 1.39
CA LEU A 79 14.19 -7.92 1.53
C LEU A 79 15.18 -6.95 0.86
N ASN A 80 14.75 -6.30 -0.20
CA ASN A 80 15.57 -5.31 -0.89
C ASN A 80 15.62 -4.00 -0.09
N HIS A 81 16.57 -3.14 -0.42
CA HIS A 81 16.64 -1.79 0.16
C HIS A 81 15.28 -1.07 0.02
N PRO A 82 14.89 -0.27 1.01
CA PRO A 82 13.66 0.52 0.94
C PRO A 82 13.64 1.43 -0.29
N GLU A 83 12.45 1.62 -0.86
CA GLU A 83 12.22 2.64 -1.88
C GLU A 83 11.72 3.91 -1.18
N LYS A 84 12.02 5.07 -1.74
CA LYS A 84 11.51 6.34 -1.24
C LYS A 84 9.98 6.43 -1.40
N VAL A 85 9.35 7.20 -0.54
CA VAL A 85 7.94 7.61 -0.72
C VAL A 85 7.83 8.65 -1.83
N VAL A 86 6.62 8.86 -2.35
CA VAL A 86 6.37 9.95 -3.30
C VAL A 86 6.67 11.28 -2.61
N PRO A 87 7.59 12.11 -3.13
CA PRO A 87 7.88 13.40 -2.51
C PRO A 87 6.69 14.37 -2.65
N ASN A 88 6.65 15.38 -1.78
CA ASN A 88 5.52 16.30 -1.72
C ASN A 88 5.20 16.97 -3.07
N GLU A 89 6.24 17.33 -3.81
CA GLU A 89 6.15 18.02 -5.10
C GLU A 89 5.56 17.16 -6.22
N LEU A 90 5.53 15.85 -6.03
CA LEU A 90 5.04 14.88 -7.01
C LEU A 90 3.76 14.19 -6.57
N MET A 91 3.15 14.61 -5.46
CA MET A 91 1.94 13.97 -4.93
C MET A 91 0.81 13.92 -5.96
N ASP A 92 0.52 15.02 -6.63
CA ASP A 92 -0.57 15.12 -7.61
C ASP A 92 -0.32 14.27 -8.88
N ILE A 93 0.96 14.02 -9.20
CA ILE A 93 1.38 13.34 -10.43
C ILE A 93 1.57 11.84 -10.21
N ASP A 94 2.36 11.49 -9.20
CA ASP A 94 2.78 10.10 -8.98
C ASP A 94 1.85 9.34 -8.01
N LEU A 95 0.97 10.05 -7.30
CA LEU A 95 -0.05 9.47 -6.44
C LEU A 95 -1.41 10.13 -6.72
N PRO A 96 -2.01 9.91 -7.90
CA PRO A 96 -3.13 10.68 -8.43
C PRO A 96 -4.48 10.42 -7.75
N GLY A 97 -4.48 9.94 -6.51
CA GLY A 97 -5.69 9.80 -5.71
C GLY A 97 -6.56 8.59 -6.11
N TYR A 98 -7.86 8.78 -6.05
CA TYR A 98 -8.83 7.70 -6.21
C TYR A 98 -9.33 7.60 -7.66
N ALA A 99 -9.36 6.40 -8.18
CA ALA A 99 -9.97 6.10 -9.49
C ALA A 99 -11.51 5.98 -9.35
N TRP A 100 -12.18 7.08 -9.11
CA TRP A 100 -13.62 7.15 -8.88
C TRP A 100 -14.44 6.55 -10.03
N ASP A 101 -13.98 6.71 -11.25
CA ASP A 101 -14.57 6.19 -12.47
C ASP A 101 -14.63 4.66 -12.52
N LEU A 102 -13.72 3.99 -11.81
CA LEU A 102 -13.70 2.53 -11.71
C LEU A 102 -14.64 1.98 -10.63
N LEU A 103 -15.17 2.82 -9.76
CA LEU A 103 -16.07 2.40 -8.68
C LEU A 103 -17.52 2.36 -9.15
N PRO A 104 -18.29 1.29 -8.84
CA PRO A 104 -19.69 1.16 -9.22
C PRO A 104 -20.63 2.01 -8.33
N TYR A 105 -20.27 3.26 -8.05
CA TYR A 105 -21.00 4.15 -7.12
C TYR A 105 -22.44 4.43 -7.55
N LYS A 106 -22.75 4.40 -8.86
CA LYS A 106 -24.13 4.55 -9.36
C LYS A 106 -25.04 3.38 -8.97
N LYS A 107 -24.47 2.18 -8.81
CA LYS A 107 -25.23 0.97 -8.43
C LYS A 107 -25.23 0.72 -6.93
N LYS A 108 -24.20 1.17 -6.23
CA LYS A 108 -23.99 0.92 -4.80
C LYS A 108 -23.48 2.20 -4.08
N PRO A 109 -24.26 3.29 -4.09
CA PRO A 109 -23.76 4.59 -3.62
C PRO A 109 -23.47 4.62 -2.11
N PHE A 110 -24.06 3.71 -1.33
CA PHE A 110 -23.90 3.69 0.12
C PHE A 110 -22.79 2.76 0.62
N ASP A 111 -22.41 1.76 -0.17
CA ASP A 111 -21.53 0.68 0.29
C ASP A 111 -20.04 0.94 0.00
N LEU A 112 -19.73 1.80 -0.97
CA LEU A 112 -18.37 1.99 -1.46
C LEU A 112 -17.55 3.01 -0.66
N TYR A 113 -18.20 3.89 0.08
CA TYR A 113 -17.57 5.04 0.74
C TYR A 113 -17.63 4.93 2.26
N ARG A 114 -18.05 3.79 2.79
CA ARG A 114 -18.14 3.60 4.23
C ARG A 114 -16.76 3.48 4.86
N SER A 115 -16.45 4.43 5.73
CA SER A 115 -15.46 4.16 6.76
C SER A 115 -16.12 3.31 7.86
N PRO A 116 -15.63 2.11 8.15
CA PRO A 116 -16.19 1.27 9.21
C PRO A 116 -16.07 1.89 10.60
N MET A 117 -15.31 2.96 10.75
CA MET A 117 -15.04 3.61 12.03
C MET A 117 -15.96 4.80 12.34
N TRP A 118 -16.68 5.34 11.35
CA TRP A 118 -17.33 6.65 11.51
C TRP A 118 -18.84 6.65 11.58
N HIS A 119 -19.52 5.59 11.18
CA HIS A 119 -20.98 5.58 11.14
C HIS A 119 -21.55 4.29 11.68
N ALA A 120 -21.85 4.31 12.96
CA ALA A 120 -22.60 3.27 13.64
C ALA A 120 -24.12 3.35 13.37
N GLU A 121 -24.58 4.33 12.60
CA GLU A 121 -25.98 4.38 12.21
C GLU A 121 -26.23 3.41 11.05
N TYR A 122 -26.77 2.27 11.40
CA TYR A 122 -27.17 1.22 10.47
C TYR A 122 -28.61 1.38 9.96
N ASP A 123 -29.22 2.53 10.20
CA ASP A 123 -30.55 2.82 9.68
C ASP A 123 -30.46 3.10 8.18
N GLU A 124 -30.84 2.11 7.38
CA GLU A 124 -30.78 2.19 5.92
C GLU A 124 -31.64 3.33 5.35
N GLU A 125 -32.72 3.70 6.03
CA GLU A 125 -33.60 4.77 5.58
C GLU A 125 -33.01 6.17 5.79
N LYS A 126 -32.06 6.31 6.71
CA LYS A 126 -31.43 7.59 7.05
C LYS A 126 -30.04 7.77 6.41
N ARG A 127 -29.59 6.83 5.62
CA ARG A 127 -28.27 6.92 4.99
C ARG A 127 -28.24 7.98 3.90
N THR A 128 -27.24 8.84 3.96
CA THR A 128 -26.89 9.74 2.88
C THR A 128 -25.63 9.25 2.17
N PRO A 129 -25.52 9.39 0.84
CA PRO A 129 -24.28 9.16 0.13
C PRO A 129 -23.18 10.08 0.68
N TYR A 130 -22.01 9.52 0.96
CA TYR A 130 -20.83 10.33 1.30
C TYR A 130 -19.57 9.70 0.73
N ALA A 131 -18.54 10.50 0.53
CA ALA A 131 -17.22 10.05 0.16
C ALA A 131 -16.20 10.62 1.15
N ALA A 132 -15.22 9.79 1.52
CA ALA A 132 -14.08 10.25 2.30
C ALA A 132 -12.88 10.37 1.37
N ILE A 133 -12.22 11.52 1.37
CA ILE A 133 -11.00 11.78 0.62
C ILE A 133 -9.87 12.10 1.58
N GLN A 134 -8.69 11.61 1.26
CA GLN A 134 -7.46 12.02 1.92
C GLN A 134 -6.91 13.25 1.21
N THR A 135 -6.55 14.25 1.98
CA THR A 135 -5.91 15.48 1.48
C THR A 135 -4.42 15.52 1.80
N SER A 136 -3.96 14.62 2.67
CA SER A 136 -2.57 14.52 3.07
C SER A 136 -2.19 13.10 3.50
N LEU A 137 -0.90 12.79 3.46
CA LEU A 137 -0.30 11.57 4.00
C LEU A 137 0.80 11.91 5.00
N GLY A 138 1.02 11.00 5.95
CA GLY A 138 2.04 11.18 6.97
C GLY A 138 1.53 11.85 8.23
N CYS A 139 2.44 12.20 9.11
CA CYS A 139 2.16 12.88 10.38
C CYS A 139 3.41 13.63 10.84
N GLN A 140 3.21 14.80 11.45
CA GLN A 140 4.31 15.58 12.03
C GLN A 140 4.73 15.11 13.43
N PHE A 141 3.89 14.29 14.08
CA PHE A 141 4.15 13.79 15.43
C PHE A 141 4.94 12.48 15.41
N LYS A 142 5.72 12.25 16.46
CA LYS A 142 6.56 11.05 16.66
C LYS A 142 6.08 10.25 17.88
N CYS A 143 4.79 9.93 17.94
CA CYS A 143 4.24 9.14 19.04
C CYS A 143 4.86 7.75 19.07
N SER A 144 5.39 7.31 20.21
CA SER A 144 6.11 6.04 20.35
C SER A 144 5.28 4.80 20.00
N PHE A 145 3.97 4.88 20.14
CA PHE A 145 3.03 3.80 19.83
C PHE A 145 2.49 3.84 18.40
N CYS A 146 2.84 4.87 17.62
CA CYS A 146 2.20 5.11 16.33
C CYS A 146 2.96 4.43 15.19
N MET A 147 2.24 3.67 14.40
CA MET A 147 2.75 2.94 13.25
C MET A 147 3.14 3.84 12.07
N ILE A 148 2.71 5.10 12.05
CA ILE A 148 2.93 6.01 10.92
C ILE A 148 4.43 6.20 10.61
N ASN A 149 5.28 6.16 11.65
CA ASN A 149 6.72 6.29 11.51
C ASN A 149 7.38 5.06 10.85
N ILE A 150 6.67 3.95 10.75
CA ILE A 150 7.09 2.75 10.02
C ILE A 150 6.59 2.83 8.57
N LEU A 151 5.41 3.39 8.35
CA LEU A 151 4.70 3.34 7.07
C LEU A 151 5.12 4.43 6.06
N ASN A 152 5.44 5.63 6.54
CA ASN A 152 5.71 6.80 5.69
C ASN A 152 7.15 7.31 5.87
N ARG A 153 8.09 6.40 5.91
CA ARG A 153 9.50 6.72 6.11
C ARG A 153 10.19 7.11 4.80
N ASN A 154 11.09 8.04 4.89
CA ASN A 154 11.89 8.51 3.75
C ASN A 154 13.41 8.46 4.01
N ASP A 155 13.84 7.83 5.10
CA ASP A 155 15.24 7.76 5.51
C ASP A 155 16.02 6.59 4.88
N LEU A 156 15.34 5.67 4.19
CA LEU A 156 15.92 4.48 3.56
C LEU A 156 16.65 3.53 4.54
N GLU A 157 16.40 3.68 5.83
CA GLU A 157 16.98 2.83 6.86
C GLU A 157 16.27 1.47 6.97
N GLU A 158 16.57 0.73 8.01
CA GLU A 158 16.11 -0.64 8.22
C GLU A 158 14.58 -0.76 8.18
N ILE A 159 14.09 -1.78 7.47
CA ILE A 159 12.68 -2.08 7.31
C ILE A 159 12.09 -2.56 8.64
N GLY A 160 10.88 -2.07 8.96
CA GLY A 160 10.17 -2.44 10.19
C GLY A 160 10.62 -1.65 11.43
N VAL A 161 11.60 -0.77 11.31
CA VAL A 161 12.05 0.12 12.38
C VAL A 161 11.41 1.49 12.24
N SER A 162 11.09 2.13 13.35
CA SER A 162 10.53 3.48 13.36
C SER A 162 11.53 4.50 12.78
N SER A 163 11.05 5.27 11.80
CA SER A 163 11.85 6.32 11.17
C SER A 163 11.95 7.57 12.03
N ASN A 164 13.09 8.24 11.98
CA ASN A 164 13.24 9.58 12.51
C ASN A 164 12.63 10.66 11.61
N TYR A 165 12.31 10.30 10.38
CA TYR A 165 11.74 11.19 9.37
C TYR A 165 10.44 10.66 8.82
N SER A 166 9.32 11.18 9.34
CA SER A 166 7.99 11.00 8.80
C SER A 166 7.38 12.39 8.60
N GLY A 167 7.57 12.97 7.43
CA GLY A 167 6.96 14.25 7.08
C GLY A 167 5.52 14.13 6.63
N MET A 168 4.77 15.22 6.74
CA MET A 168 3.48 15.33 6.05
C MET A 168 3.70 15.70 4.59
N ARG A 169 2.88 15.11 3.74
CA ARG A 169 2.83 15.39 2.30
C ARG A 169 1.40 15.69 1.92
N PHE A 170 1.19 16.63 1.03
CA PHE A 170 -0.13 17.16 0.69
C PHE A 170 -0.36 17.07 -0.81
N TRP A 171 -1.58 16.72 -1.18
CA TRP A 171 -2.07 17.06 -2.51
C TRP A 171 -2.37 18.54 -2.59
N SER A 172 -2.23 19.13 -3.76
CA SER A 172 -2.60 20.53 -3.96
C SER A 172 -4.11 20.72 -3.79
N SER A 173 -4.51 21.92 -3.42
CA SER A 173 -5.92 22.28 -3.37
C SER A 173 -6.59 22.13 -4.72
N GLU A 174 -5.90 22.51 -5.80
CA GLU A 174 -6.39 22.35 -7.17
C GLU A 174 -6.67 20.88 -7.51
N PHE A 175 -5.76 19.96 -7.14
CA PHE A 175 -5.96 18.53 -7.33
C PHE A 175 -7.15 17.96 -6.55
N ILE A 176 -7.39 18.47 -5.34
CA ILE A 176 -8.48 18.00 -4.49
C ILE A 176 -9.85 18.46 -5.00
N PHE A 177 -9.93 19.64 -5.65
CA PHE A 177 -11.18 20.23 -6.14
C PHE A 177 -11.55 19.82 -7.57
N ASN A 178 -10.64 19.25 -8.35
CA ASN A 178 -10.87 18.75 -9.70
C ASN A 178 -11.21 17.25 -9.71
#